data_8bc516b936d6beaa002d0eb598a5ced1
#
_entry.id   8bc516b936d6beaa002d0eb598a5ced1
#
_cell.length_a   1.000
_cell.length_b   1.000
_cell.length_c   1.000
_cell.angle_alpha   90.00
_cell.angle_beta   90.00
_cell.angle_gamma   90.00
#
_symmetry.space_group_name_H-M   'P 1'
#
loop_
_entity.id
_entity.type
_entity.pdbx_description
1 polymer ?
#
loop_
_entity_poly.entity_id
_entity_poly.type
_entity_poly.pdbx_seq_one_letter_code
_entity_poly.pdbx_strand_id
1 'polypeptide(L)'
;NGYGFKIFTTTFLLENSDLICIILAVLIPLYLGSDFENRTINNKISAGYTRKEIYIVELIVSSICATVLFVADILSVFTSSNIAGLEFSDKVNVTEFAFHAAIAFVCIITVSALYTMIVMISHKQLISLGIAVILTLALLTLGGKSVSSLNQSSTWTDPITHEIVENPLRIDSFARTANN
;
A
#
# COMPACT_ATOMS: atom_id res chain seq x y z
N ASN A 1 17.22 -12.61 -31.32
CA ASN A 1 17.15 -11.32 -30.59
C ASN A 1 15.94 -11.36 -29.66
N GLY A 2 16.05 -12.08 -28.54
CA GLY A 2 15.05 -12.11 -27.49
C GLY A 2 15.23 -10.89 -26.59
N TYR A 3 14.34 -9.94 -26.70
CA TYR A 3 14.16 -8.95 -25.65
C TYR A 3 13.54 -9.66 -24.45
N GLY A 4 14.36 -10.23 -23.58
CA GLY A 4 13.92 -10.76 -22.31
C GLY A 4 13.38 -9.61 -21.46
N PHE A 5 12.08 -9.55 -21.26
CA PHE A 5 11.44 -8.69 -20.27
C PHE A 5 11.92 -9.15 -18.89
N LYS A 6 12.97 -8.51 -18.39
CA LYS A 6 13.41 -8.69 -17.02
C LYS A 6 12.44 -7.94 -16.12
N ILE A 7 11.44 -8.63 -15.60
CA ILE A 7 10.57 -8.06 -14.58
C ILE A 7 11.40 -7.93 -13.30
N PHE A 8 11.58 -6.71 -12.85
CA PHE A 8 12.10 -6.44 -11.53
C PHE A 8 11.04 -6.88 -10.52
N THR A 9 11.22 -8.04 -9.94
CA THR A 9 10.27 -8.67 -8.99
C THR A 9 9.92 -7.75 -7.82
N THR A 10 10.86 -6.92 -7.39
CA THR A 10 10.67 -5.95 -6.30
C THR A 10 9.74 -4.81 -6.68
N THR A 11 9.85 -4.26 -7.90
CA THR A 11 8.97 -3.19 -8.39
C THR A 11 7.54 -3.72 -8.54
N PHE A 12 7.38 -4.95 -9.04
CA PHE A 12 6.08 -5.56 -9.24
C PHE A 12 5.35 -5.85 -7.92
N LEU A 13 6.06 -6.24 -6.86
CA LEU A 13 5.47 -6.42 -5.52
C LEU A 13 4.97 -5.09 -4.93
N LEU A 14 5.71 -4.01 -5.13
CA LEU A 14 5.31 -2.70 -4.62
C LEU A 14 4.10 -2.14 -5.38
N GLU A 15 4.06 -2.30 -6.71
CA GLU A 15 2.93 -1.86 -7.55
C GLU A 15 1.65 -2.64 -7.24
N ASN A 16 1.73 -3.95 -6.98
CA ASN A 16 0.57 -4.75 -6.61
C ASN A 16 0.06 -4.47 -5.19
N SER A 17 0.91 -4.02 -4.28
CA SER A 17 0.51 -3.61 -2.93
C SER A 17 -0.54 -2.49 -2.94
N ASP A 18 -0.57 -1.66 -3.97
CA ASP A 18 -1.57 -0.61 -4.17
C ASP A 18 -2.98 -1.18 -4.34
N LEU A 19 -3.11 -2.28 -5.09
CA LEU A 19 -4.39 -2.99 -5.26
C LEU A 19 -4.88 -3.56 -3.94
N ILE A 20 -4.00 -4.13 -3.12
CA ILE A 20 -4.36 -4.64 -1.79
C ILE A 20 -4.89 -3.50 -0.91
N CYS A 21 -4.25 -2.33 -0.92
CA CYS A 21 -4.72 -1.17 -0.17
C CYS A 21 -6.12 -0.73 -0.60
N ILE A 22 -6.43 -0.74 -1.90
CA ILE A 22 -7.77 -0.42 -2.42
C ILE A 22 -8.80 -1.46 -1.97
N ILE A 23 -8.46 -2.75 -2.08
CA ILE A 23 -9.35 -3.84 -1.65
C ILE A 23 -9.64 -3.73 -0.15
N LEU A 24 -8.62 -3.50 0.68
CA LEU A 24 -8.77 -3.33 2.13
C LEU A 24 -9.59 -2.08 2.50
N ALA A 25 -9.43 -0.98 1.73
CA ALA A 25 -10.20 0.25 1.92
C ALA A 25 -11.70 0.06 1.72
N VAL A 26 -12.09 -0.97 0.97
CA VAL A 26 -13.50 -1.33 0.75
C VAL A 26 -13.94 -2.42 1.72
N LEU A 27 -13.17 -3.51 1.84
CA LEU A 27 -13.55 -4.68 2.63
C LEU A 27 -13.68 -4.37 4.13
N ILE A 28 -12.72 -3.67 4.72
CA ILE A 28 -12.73 -3.39 6.16
C ILE A 28 -13.92 -2.53 6.56
N PRO A 29 -14.20 -1.37 5.91
CA PRO A 29 -15.38 -0.59 6.25
C PRO A 29 -16.70 -1.32 5.97
N LEU A 30 -16.80 -2.13 4.93
CA LEU A 30 -18.01 -2.91 4.66
C LEU A 30 -18.26 -3.96 5.74
N TYR A 31 -17.22 -4.68 6.14
CA TYR A 31 -17.33 -5.74 7.15
C TYR A 31 -17.61 -5.14 8.54
N LEU A 32 -16.71 -4.28 9.04
CA LEU A 32 -16.89 -3.68 10.36
C LEU A 32 -18.07 -2.72 10.44
N GLY A 33 -18.31 -1.96 9.37
CA GLY A 33 -19.41 -1.01 9.31
C GLY A 33 -20.76 -1.69 9.42
N SER A 34 -20.92 -2.87 8.84
CA SER A 34 -22.13 -3.67 8.94
C SER A 34 -22.41 -4.12 10.39
N ASP A 35 -21.38 -4.37 11.18
CA ASP A 35 -21.53 -4.70 12.61
C ASP A 35 -22.11 -3.54 13.42
N PHE A 36 -21.80 -2.29 13.05
CA PHE A 36 -22.42 -1.11 13.65
C PHE A 36 -23.86 -0.92 13.23
N GLU A 37 -24.18 -1.06 11.93
CA GLU A 37 -25.54 -0.89 11.40
C GLU A 37 -26.48 -1.99 11.91
N ASN A 38 -26.02 -3.22 11.99
CA ASN A 38 -26.78 -4.35 12.52
C ASN A 38 -26.83 -4.40 14.07
N ARG A 39 -26.26 -3.40 14.75
CA ARG A 39 -26.18 -3.31 16.22
C ARG A 39 -25.46 -4.49 16.88
N THR A 40 -24.67 -5.27 16.14
CA THR A 40 -23.91 -6.40 16.67
C THR A 40 -22.94 -5.95 17.78
N ILE A 41 -22.33 -4.77 17.60
CA ILE A 41 -21.45 -4.16 18.61
C ILE A 41 -22.21 -3.82 19.89
N ASN A 42 -23.45 -3.34 19.80
CA ASN A 42 -24.27 -3.08 20.98
C ASN A 42 -24.58 -4.36 21.76
N ASN A 43 -24.84 -5.45 21.05
CA ASN A 43 -25.04 -6.76 21.67
C ASN A 43 -23.77 -7.27 22.37
N LYS A 44 -22.59 -7.08 21.75
CA LYS A 44 -21.29 -7.41 22.35
C LYS A 44 -21.08 -6.60 23.67
N ILE A 45 -21.40 -5.31 23.66
CA ILE A 45 -21.31 -4.44 24.86
C ILE A 45 -22.30 -4.88 25.96
N SER A 46 -23.53 -5.22 25.58
CA SER A 46 -24.55 -5.72 26.53
C SER A 46 -24.16 -7.07 27.14
N ALA A 47 -23.36 -7.87 26.44
CA ALA A 47 -22.80 -9.12 26.96
C ALA A 47 -21.60 -8.90 27.91
N GLY A 48 -21.20 -7.66 28.16
CA GLY A 48 -20.15 -7.29 29.11
C GLY A 48 -18.77 -7.04 28.52
N TYR A 49 -18.60 -7.08 27.18
CA TYR A 49 -17.32 -6.77 26.54
C TYR A 49 -17.04 -5.27 26.57
N THR A 50 -15.79 -4.92 26.87
CA THR A 50 -15.34 -3.52 26.83
C THR A 50 -15.10 -3.07 25.38
N ARG A 51 -15.24 -1.77 25.11
CA ARG A 51 -14.96 -1.20 23.78
C ARG A 51 -13.52 -1.46 23.31
N LYS A 52 -12.57 -1.53 24.26
CA LYS A 52 -11.16 -1.84 23.96
C LYS A 52 -10.98 -3.28 23.46
N GLU A 53 -11.64 -4.24 24.11
CA GLU A 53 -11.58 -5.65 23.70
C GLU A 53 -12.18 -5.83 22.30
N ILE A 54 -13.33 -5.21 22.04
CA ILE A 54 -13.95 -5.24 20.70
C ILE A 54 -12.98 -4.68 19.65
N TYR A 55 -12.36 -3.52 19.91
CA TYR A 55 -11.39 -2.91 18.99
C TYR A 55 -10.19 -3.83 18.72
N ILE A 56 -9.62 -4.44 19.74
CA ILE A 56 -8.47 -5.35 19.61
C ILE A 56 -8.84 -6.57 18.77
N VAL A 57 -10.01 -7.16 19.00
CA VAL A 57 -10.48 -8.31 18.22
C VAL A 57 -10.67 -7.95 16.75
N GLU A 58 -11.32 -6.82 16.45
CA GLU A 58 -11.54 -6.38 15.08
C GLU A 58 -10.22 -6.00 14.37
N LEU A 59 -9.26 -5.44 15.10
CA LEU A 59 -7.93 -5.15 14.59
C LEU A 59 -7.17 -6.45 14.24
N ILE A 60 -7.29 -7.49 15.08
CA ILE A 60 -6.69 -8.80 14.80
C ILE A 60 -7.33 -9.41 13.56
N VAL A 61 -8.67 -9.39 13.44
CA VAL A 61 -9.39 -9.93 12.29
C VAL A 61 -9.00 -9.19 11.00
N SER A 62 -8.95 -7.86 11.03
CA SER A 62 -8.51 -7.04 9.91
C SER A 62 -7.07 -7.35 9.49
N SER A 63 -6.18 -7.54 10.47
CA SER A 63 -4.78 -7.88 10.22
C SER A 63 -4.62 -9.27 9.61
N ILE A 64 -5.43 -10.25 10.04
CA ILE A 64 -5.46 -11.59 9.44
C ILE A 64 -5.93 -11.50 7.99
N CYS A 65 -7.00 -10.75 7.72
CA CYS A 65 -7.52 -10.55 6.37
C CYS A 65 -6.45 -9.90 5.47
N ALA A 66 -5.78 -8.85 5.95
CA ALA A 66 -4.68 -8.20 5.26
C ALA A 66 -3.51 -9.15 4.96
N THR A 67 -3.15 -10.01 5.91
CA THR A 67 -2.11 -11.04 5.75
C THR A 67 -2.49 -12.06 4.67
N VAL A 68 -3.74 -12.54 4.67
CA VAL A 68 -4.22 -13.49 3.65
C VAL A 68 -4.15 -12.88 2.25
N LEU A 69 -4.58 -11.62 2.09
CA LEU A 69 -4.49 -10.92 0.81
C LEU A 69 -3.05 -10.73 0.36
N PHE A 70 -2.14 -10.37 1.26
CA PHE A 70 -0.73 -10.22 0.97
C PHE A 70 -0.08 -11.54 0.52
N VAL A 71 -0.38 -12.65 1.19
CA VAL A 71 0.12 -13.97 0.79
C VAL A 71 -0.45 -14.38 -0.57
N ALA A 72 -1.74 -14.13 -0.81
CA ALA A 72 -2.36 -14.40 -2.10
C ALA A 72 -1.72 -13.58 -3.24
N ASP A 73 -1.35 -12.34 -2.98
CA ASP A 73 -0.65 -11.48 -3.94
C ASP A 73 0.74 -12.05 -4.29
N ILE A 74 1.55 -12.39 -3.30
CA ILE A 74 2.85 -13.03 -3.52
C ILE A 74 2.70 -14.30 -4.35
N LEU A 75 1.72 -15.16 -4.02
CA LEU A 75 1.47 -16.39 -4.79
C LEU A 75 1.03 -16.09 -6.22
N SER A 76 0.24 -15.04 -6.45
CA SER A 76 -0.20 -14.63 -7.78
C SER A 76 0.97 -14.18 -8.65
N VAL A 77 1.91 -13.42 -8.08
CA VAL A 77 3.14 -12.99 -8.76
C VAL A 77 3.98 -14.18 -9.19
N PHE A 78 4.22 -15.14 -8.29
CA PHE A 78 4.98 -16.36 -8.62
C PHE A 78 4.28 -17.22 -9.68
N THR A 79 2.97 -17.36 -9.60
CA THR A 79 2.20 -18.14 -10.56
C THR A 79 2.19 -17.49 -11.94
N SER A 80 1.97 -16.19 -12.01
CA SER A 80 1.94 -15.42 -13.24
C SER A 80 3.30 -15.44 -13.97
N SER A 81 4.41 -15.31 -13.22
CA SER A 81 5.75 -15.36 -13.80
C SER A 81 6.07 -16.74 -14.40
N ASN A 82 5.66 -17.82 -13.73
CA ASN A 82 5.84 -19.19 -14.25
C ASN A 82 5.00 -19.43 -15.53
N ILE A 83 3.75 -18.98 -15.56
CA ILE A 83 2.86 -19.15 -16.73
C ILE A 83 3.36 -18.33 -17.92
N ALA A 84 3.86 -17.12 -17.67
CA ALA A 84 4.38 -16.25 -18.73
C ALA A 84 5.76 -16.67 -19.26
N GLY A 85 6.38 -17.72 -18.68
CA GLY A 85 7.73 -18.17 -19.06
C GLY A 85 8.80 -17.10 -18.83
N LEU A 86 8.57 -16.22 -17.85
CA LEU A 86 9.49 -15.16 -17.51
C LEU A 86 10.58 -15.74 -16.60
N GLU A 87 11.80 -15.74 -17.08
CA GLU A 87 12.94 -16.13 -16.25
C GLU A 87 13.16 -15.08 -15.17
N PHE A 88 13.16 -15.50 -13.90
CA PHE A 88 13.64 -14.65 -12.82
C PHE A 88 15.08 -14.25 -13.14
N SER A 89 15.37 -12.95 -13.08
CA SER A 89 16.74 -12.49 -13.27
C SER A 89 17.63 -13.21 -12.25
N ASP A 90 18.69 -13.89 -12.69
CA ASP A 90 19.67 -14.61 -11.86
C ASP A 90 20.31 -13.75 -10.74
N LYS A 91 19.98 -12.46 -10.70
CA LYS A 91 20.47 -11.47 -9.73
C LYS A 91 19.45 -11.07 -8.66
N VAL A 92 18.28 -11.75 -8.57
CA VAL A 92 17.35 -11.46 -7.46
C VAL A 92 18.00 -11.96 -6.17
N ASN A 93 18.53 -11.03 -5.41
CA ASN A 93 19.08 -11.32 -4.10
C ASN A 93 17.89 -11.64 -3.18
N VAL A 94 17.76 -12.91 -2.76
CA VAL A 94 16.67 -13.39 -1.91
C VAL A 94 16.54 -12.51 -0.66
N THR A 95 17.64 -11.99 -0.15
CA THR A 95 17.69 -11.09 1.00
C THR A 95 17.02 -9.73 0.68
N GLU A 96 17.27 -9.16 -0.50
CA GLU A 96 16.63 -7.91 -0.92
C GLU A 96 15.13 -8.09 -1.12
N PHE A 97 14.73 -9.19 -1.75
CA PHE A 97 13.33 -9.53 -1.92
C PHE A 97 12.62 -9.67 -0.56
N ALA A 98 13.20 -10.43 0.38
CA ALA A 98 12.63 -10.61 1.70
C ALA A 98 12.53 -9.29 2.48
N PHE A 99 13.50 -8.40 2.34
CA PHE A 99 13.47 -7.08 2.97
C PHE A 99 12.34 -6.19 2.43
N HIS A 100 12.17 -6.14 1.10
CA HIS A 100 11.08 -5.37 0.48
C HIS A 100 9.71 -5.97 0.82
N ALA A 101 9.57 -7.29 0.81
CA ALA A 101 8.35 -7.97 1.21
C ALA A 101 7.98 -7.69 2.68
N ALA A 102 8.98 -7.65 3.58
CA ALA A 102 8.76 -7.31 4.98
C ALA A 102 8.28 -5.86 5.15
N ILE A 103 8.86 -4.91 4.43
CA ILE A 103 8.42 -3.50 4.45
C ILE A 103 6.98 -3.39 3.92
N ALA A 104 6.68 -4.00 2.77
CA ALA A 104 5.33 -3.98 2.20
C ALA A 104 4.31 -4.58 3.15
N PHE A 105 4.65 -5.70 3.82
CA PHE A 105 3.79 -6.32 4.81
C PHE A 105 3.48 -5.40 5.99
N VAL A 106 4.50 -4.73 6.56
CA VAL A 106 4.32 -3.77 7.66
C VAL A 106 3.44 -2.59 7.22
N CYS A 107 3.63 -2.08 6.01
CA CYS A 107 2.80 -1.01 5.45
C CYS A 107 1.33 -1.45 5.33
N ILE A 108 1.06 -2.64 4.79
CA ILE A 108 -0.30 -3.18 4.62
C ILE A 108 -1.00 -3.37 5.97
N ILE A 109 -0.30 -3.91 6.98
CA ILE A 109 -0.84 -4.05 8.34
C ILE A 109 -1.15 -2.67 8.94
N THR A 110 -0.27 -1.69 8.75
CA THR A 110 -0.47 -0.33 9.26
C THR A 110 -1.71 0.32 8.63
N VAL A 111 -1.86 0.19 7.31
CA VAL A 111 -3.03 0.70 6.58
C VAL A 111 -4.32 0.01 7.03
N SER A 112 -4.29 -1.32 7.22
CA SER A 112 -5.41 -2.08 7.77
C SER A 112 -5.83 -1.58 9.16
N ALA A 113 -4.86 -1.30 10.03
CA ALA A 113 -5.12 -0.75 11.37
C ALA A 113 -5.75 0.66 11.30
N LEU A 114 -5.31 1.50 10.37
CA LEU A 114 -5.89 2.83 10.13
C LEU A 114 -7.35 2.73 9.68
N TYR A 115 -7.68 1.82 8.75
CA TYR A 115 -9.06 1.63 8.30
C TYR A 115 -9.95 1.13 9.45
N THR A 116 -9.48 0.19 10.24
CA THR A 116 -10.19 -0.29 11.45
C THR A 116 -10.47 0.87 12.41
N MET A 117 -9.50 1.74 12.64
CA MET A 117 -9.66 2.93 13.49
C MET A 117 -10.71 3.90 12.91
N ILE A 118 -10.69 4.16 11.61
CA ILE A 118 -11.65 5.04 10.94
C ILE A 118 -13.08 4.52 11.13
N VAL A 119 -13.31 3.22 10.95
CA VAL A 119 -14.63 2.61 11.15
C VAL A 119 -15.10 2.75 12.60
N MET A 120 -14.20 2.51 13.57
CA MET A 120 -14.51 2.61 14.98
C MET A 120 -14.85 4.03 15.44
N ILE A 121 -14.31 5.06 14.76
CA ILE A 121 -14.61 6.47 15.06
C ILE A 121 -15.90 6.91 14.38
N SER A 122 -16.13 6.53 13.13
CA SER A 122 -17.27 7.01 12.34
C SER A 122 -18.60 6.34 12.72
N HIS A 123 -18.56 5.11 13.22
CA HIS A 123 -19.73 4.28 13.57
C HIS A 123 -20.76 4.10 12.45
N LYS A 124 -20.43 4.50 11.21
CA LYS A 124 -21.33 4.45 10.03
C LYS A 124 -20.57 3.86 8.84
N GLN A 125 -21.15 2.82 8.25
CA GLN A 125 -20.54 2.07 7.14
C GLN A 125 -20.18 2.97 5.95
N LEU A 126 -21.12 3.75 5.44
CA LEU A 126 -20.91 4.58 4.25
C LEU A 126 -19.90 5.70 4.47
N ILE A 127 -19.88 6.30 5.64
CA ILE A 127 -18.95 7.40 5.97
C ILE A 127 -17.52 6.83 6.09
N SER A 128 -17.36 5.73 6.78
CA SER A 128 -16.04 5.09 6.94
C SER A 128 -15.48 4.60 5.60
N LEU A 129 -16.33 4.05 4.75
CA LEU A 129 -15.95 3.64 3.40
C LEU A 129 -15.48 4.83 2.57
N GLY A 130 -16.24 5.93 2.57
CA GLY A 130 -15.85 7.14 1.84
C GLY A 130 -14.51 7.70 2.31
N ILE A 131 -14.29 7.79 3.63
CA ILE A 131 -13.03 8.29 4.20
C ILE A 131 -11.87 7.33 3.87
N ALA A 132 -12.06 6.02 3.99
CA ALA A 132 -11.02 5.03 3.69
C ALA A 132 -10.59 5.10 2.21
N VAL A 133 -11.53 5.19 1.28
CA VAL A 133 -11.25 5.32 -0.16
C VAL A 133 -10.52 6.63 -0.48
N ILE A 134 -10.97 7.76 0.06
CA ILE A 134 -10.31 9.06 -0.13
C ILE A 134 -8.89 9.02 0.42
N LEU A 135 -8.69 8.46 1.61
CA LEU A 135 -7.37 8.30 2.21
C LEU A 135 -6.46 7.44 1.35
N THR A 136 -6.97 6.32 0.82
CA THR A 136 -6.20 5.44 -0.08
C THR A 136 -5.77 6.19 -1.33
N LEU A 137 -6.68 6.86 -2.02
CA LEU A 137 -6.37 7.64 -3.22
C LEU A 137 -5.35 8.75 -2.93
N ALA A 138 -5.44 9.40 -1.78
CA ALA A 138 -4.46 10.40 -1.36
C ALA A 138 -3.07 9.78 -1.14
N LEU A 139 -2.98 8.62 -0.47
CA LEU A 139 -1.71 7.91 -0.25
C LEU A 139 -1.10 7.45 -1.57
N LEU A 140 -1.89 6.88 -2.49
CA LEU A 140 -1.43 6.44 -3.81
C LEU A 140 -0.92 7.60 -4.66
N THR A 141 -1.62 8.74 -4.67
CA THR A 141 -1.19 9.92 -5.43
C THR A 141 0.08 10.54 -4.85
N LEU A 142 0.24 10.57 -3.54
CA LEU A 142 1.46 11.03 -2.89
C LEU A 142 2.63 10.08 -3.14
N GLY A 143 2.40 8.76 -3.03
CA GLY A 143 3.39 7.73 -3.32
C GLY A 143 3.87 7.78 -4.77
N GLY A 144 2.94 7.82 -5.72
CA GLY A 144 3.26 7.91 -7.15
C GLY A 144 4.07 9.17 -7.51
N LYS A 145 3.74 10.31 -6.92
CA LYS A 145 4.53 11.55 -7.11
C LYS A 145 5.94 11.44 -6.56
N SER A 146 6.10 10.80 -5.40
CA SER A 146 7.43 10.60 -4.79
C SER A 146 8.30 9.69 -5.67
N VAL A 147 7.75 8.59 -6.16
CA VAL A 147 8.48 7.67 -7.07
C VAL A 147 8.81 8.35 -8.39
N SER A 148 7.87 9.10 -8.98
CA SER A 148 8.12 9.81 -10.24
C SER A 148 9.22 10.87 -10.09
N SER A 149 9.28 11.57 -8.96
CA SER A 149 10.33 12.57 -8.70
C SER A 149 11.71 11.96 -8.49
N LEU A 150 11.79 10.75 -7.93
CA LEU A 150 13.05 9.99 -7.81
C LEU A 150 13.56 9.47 -9.15
N ASN A 151 12.65 9.09 -10.07
CA ASN A 151 12.99 8.57 -11.39
C ASN A 151 13.26 9.66 -12.43
N GLN A 152 13.10 10.93 -12.10
CA GLN A 152 13.42 12.02 -13.01
C GLN A 152 14.94 12.10 -13.27
N SER A 153 15.30 12.37 -14.53
CA SER A 153 16.70 12.57 -14.91
C SER A 153 17.34 13.71 -14.10
N SER A 154 18.62 13.55 -13.77
CA SER A 154 19.39 14.54 -13.02
C SER A 154 19.54 15.88 -13.76
N THR A 155 19.35 15.84 -15.07
CA THR A 155 19.47 17.01 -15.95
C THR A 155 18.23 17.16 -16.79
N TRP A 156 17.78 18.37 -17.03
CA TRP A 156 16.75 18.71 -18.00
C TRP A 156 17.24 19.83 -18.91
N THR A 157 16.70 19.88 -20.13
CA THR A 157 17.02 20.96 -21.08
C THR A 157 16.01 22.08 -20.88
N ASP A 158 16.49 23.28 -20.53
CA ASP A 158 15.63 24.47 -20.41
C ASP A 158 15.00 24.78 -21.78
N PRO A 159 13.67 24.83 -21.89
CA PRO A 159 12.98 25.08 -23.15
C PRO A 159 13.24 26.49 -23.73
N ILE A 160 13.78 27.42 -22.94
CA ILE A 160 14.04 28.81 -23.34
C ILE A 160 15.51 29.00 -23.76
N THR A 161 16.44 28.50 -22.95
CA THR A 161 17.90 28.70 -23.18
C THR A 161 18.56 27.54 -23.91
N HIS A 162 17.89 26.40 -24.04
CA HIS A 162 18.42 25.12 -24.56
C HIS A 162 19.68 24.63 -23.82
N GLU A 163 19.97 25.16 -22.66
CA GLU A 163 21.07 24.70 -21.80
C GLU A 163 20.64 23.49 -20.97
N ILE A 164 21.61 22.59 -20.71
CA ILE A 164 21.40 21.44 -19.84
C ILE A 164 21.62 21.92 -18.41
N VAL A 165 20.52 22.02 -17.63
CA VAL A 165 20.52 22.48 -16.24
C VAL A 165 20.20 21.32 -15.30
N GLU A 166 20.64 21.37 -14.06
CA GLU A 166 20.19 20.42 -13.03
C GLU A 166 18.67 20.52 -12.84
N ASN A 167 18.02 19.36 -12.76
CA ASN A 167 16.57 19.31 -12.62
C ASN A 167 16.15 19.77 -11.20
N PRO A 168 15.50 20.94 -11.07
CA PRO A 168 15.11 21.51 -9.78
C PRO A 168 14.01 20.70 -9.06
N LEU A 169 13.30 19.84 -9.79
CA LEU A 169 12.21 19.02 -9.25
C LEU A 169 12.71 17.69 -8.65
N ARG A 170 14.00 17.39 -8.78
CA ARG A 170 14.59 16.19 -8.20
C ARG A 170 14.83 16.38 -6.70
N ILE A 171 14.41 15.40 -5.88
CA ILE A 171 14.52 15.43 -4.42
C ILE A 171 15.96 15.65 -3.93
N ASP A 172 16.98 15.17 -4.67
CA ASP A 172 18.39 15.36 -4.34
C ASP A 172 18.81 16.84 -4.34
N SER A 173 18.12 17.72 -5.06
CA SER A 173 18.38 19.15 -5.06
C SER A 173 18.03 19.80 -3.70
N PHE A 174 17.01 19.30 -3.03
CA PHE A 174 16.61 19.76 -1.70
C PHE A 174 17.61 19.37 -0.61
N ALA A 175 18.19 18.18 -0.72
CA ALA A 175 19.20 17.70 0.25
C ALA A 175 20.51 18.51 0.16
N ARG A 176 20.89 19.02 -1.02
CA ARG A 176 22.09 19.83 -1.22
C ARG A 176 21.93 21.27 -0.73
N THR A 177 20.76 21.87 -0.90
CA THR A 177 20.47 23.23 -0.41
C THR A 177 20.36 23.30 1.11
N ALA A 178 20.08 22.20 1.80
CA ALA A 178 20.03 22.15 3.25
C ALA A 178 21.42 22.03 3.91
N ASN A 179 22.47 21.73 3.13
CA ASN A 179 23.85 21.56 3.62
C ASN A 179 24.80 22.74 3.24
N ASN A 180 24.30 23.78 2.61
CA ASN A 180 24.99 25.07 2.37
C ASN A 180 24.34 26.17 3.20
#